data_ac84c1ae5db1522af9477091c14abd5e
#
_entry.id   ac84c1ae5db1522af9477091c14abd5e
#
_cell.length_a   1.000
_cell.length_b   1.000
_cell.length_c   1.000
_cell.angle_alpha   90.00
_cell.angle_beta   90.00
_cell.angle_gamma   90.00
#
_symmetry.space_group_name_H-M   'P 1'
#
loop_
_entity.id
_entity.type
_entity.pdbx_description
1 polymer ?
#
loop_
_entity_poly.entity_id
_entity_poly.type
_entity_poly.pdbx_seq_one_letter_code
_entity_poly.pdbx_strand_id
1 'polypeptide(L)'
;MRKNSQKNNRINAEVQRALATIIRNEVKDPRVSVLTSITAVEVAPDLKTAKIYISTFDKKTTIEETVAALNNAAGFIRHALSSAVDIRNTPELKFYADHSIEYGINMSAKIDEVLKGHGE
;
A
#
# COMPACT_ATOMS: atom_id res chain seq x y z
N MET A 1 8.81 -5.50 -15.35
CA MET A 1 9.39 -6.17 -14.23
C MET A 1 10.27 -5.25 -13.40
N ARG A 2 10.15 -5.34 -12.12
CA ARG A 2 10.94 -4.49 -11.27
C ARG A 2 12.36 -4.94 -11.18
N LYS A 3 13.24 -3.98 -11.11
CA LYS A 3 14.64 -4.27 -10.96
C LYS A 3 15.09 -4.25 -9.52
N ASN A 4 14.18 -4.49 -8.61
CA ASN A 4 14.54 -4.55 -7.22
C ASN A 4 15.53 -5.66 -6.99
N SER A 5 16.60 -5.33 -6.35
CA SER A 5 17.56 -6.35 -5.98
C SER A 5 16.95 -7.27 -4.95
N GLN A 6 17.45 -8.47 -4.85
CA GLN A 6 16.99 -9.42 -3.85
C GLN A 6 17.20 -8.92 -2.43
N LYS A 7 18.19 -8.05 -2.22
CA LYS A 7 18.40 -7.39 -0.94
C LYS A 7 17.15 -6.63 -0.51
N ASN A 8 16.59 -5.87 -1.44
CA ASN A 8 15.45 -5.03 -1.12
C ASN A 8 14.16 -5.83 -0.98
N ASN A 9 14.07 -7.00 -1.61
CA ASN A 9 12.88 -7.83 -1.48
C ASN A 9 12.64 -8.24 -0.04
N ARG A 10 13.70 -8.59 0.68
CA ARG A 10 13.59 -8.97 2.08
C ARG A 10 13.20 -7.80 2.94
N ILE A 11 13.82 -6.65 2.72
CA ILE A 11 13.49 -5.43 3.45
C ILE A 11 12.06 -5.02 3.16
N ASN A 12 11.65 -5.10 1.90
CA ASN A 12 10.27 -4.77 1.52
C ASN A 12 9.26 -5.62 2.28
N ALA A 13 9.53 -6.92 2.39
CA ALA A 13 8.61 -7.81 3.09
C ALA A 13 8.54 -7.51 4.58
N GLU A 14 9.67 -7.21 5.21
CA GLU A 14 9.69 -6.87 6.63
C GLU A 14 8.98 -5.56 6.89
N VAL A 15 9.23 -4.56 6.05
CA VAL A 15 8.57 -3.26 6.17
C VAL A 15 7.07 -3.42 5.98
N GLN A 16 6.66 -4.21 5.00
CA GLN A 16 5.24 -4.42 4.74
C GLN A 16 4.52 -5.03 5.94
N ARG A 17 5.10 -6.05 6.55
CA ARG A 17 4.50 -6.69 7.72
C ARG A 17 4.39 -5.73 8.89
N ALA A 18 5.46 -4.99 9.14
CA ALA A 18 5.48 -4.03 10.24
C ALA A 18 4.46 -2.92 10.01
N LEU A 19 4.39 -2.39 8.80
CA LEU A 19 3.45 -1.33 8.48
C LEU A 19 2.00 -1.79 8.60
N ALA A 20 1.71 -3.01 8.18
CA ALA A 20 0.35 -3.53 8.30
C ALA A 20 -0.11 -3.55 9.76
N THR A 21 0.77 -3.96 10.66
CA THR A 21 0.48 -3.98 12.09
C THR A 21 0.33 -2.57 12.64
N ILE A 22 1.24 -1.68 12.26
CA ILE A 22 1.22 -0.28 12.75
C ILE A 22 -0.06 0.42 12.31
N ILE A 23 -0.41 0.27 11.05
CA ILE A 23 -1.61 0.92 10.52
C ILE A 23 -2.85 0.40 11.22
N ARG A 24 -2.94 -0.91 11.43
CA ARG A 24 -4.09 -1.51 12.07
C ARG A 24 -4.24 -1.09 13.52
N ASN A 25 -3.13 -1.06 14.25
CA ASN A 25 -3.18 -0.91 15.70
C ASN A 25 -2.94 0.51 16.18
N GLU A 26 -2.22 1.32 15.44
CA GLU A 26 -1.74 2.61 15.94
C GLU A 26 -2.27 3.82 15.19
N VAL A 27 -2.76 3.65 13.97
CA VAL A 27 -3.32 4.76 13.22
C VAL A 27 -4.81 4.86 13.55
N LYS A 28 -5.18 5.92 14.28
CA LYS A 28 -6.54 6.09 14.78
C LYS A 28 -7.30 7.13 13.97
N ASP A 29 -7.30 7.00 12.67
CA ASP A 29 -8.00 7.91 11.79
C ASP A 29 -9.19 7.17 11.17
N PRO A 30 -10.42 7.71 11.29
CA PRO A 30 -11.59 7.03 10.75
C PRO A 30 -11.55 6.83 9.24
N ARG A 31 -10.70 7.57 8.52
CA ARG A 31 -10.55 7.37 7.08
C ARG A 31 -9.69 6.16 6.76
N VAL A 32 -9.03 5.59 7.76
CA VAL A 32 -8.20 4.40 7.59
C VAL A 32 -8.92 3.25 8.27
N SER A 33 -9.63 2.46 7.49
CA SER A 33 -10.44 1.39 8.03
C SER A 33 -9.64 0.10 8.19
N VAL A 34 -10.20 -0.84 8.93
CA VAL A 34 -9.59 -2.15 9.09
C VAL A 34 -9.57 -2.92 7.76
N LEU A 35 -10.33 -2.47 6.78
CA LEU A 35 -10.34 -3.08 5.45
C LEU A 35 -9.25 -2.52 4.54
N THR A 36 -8.41 -1.65 5.07
CA THR A 36 -7.25 -1.13 4.34
C THR A 36 -6.13 -2.16 4.35
N SER A 37 -5.54 -2.40 3.20
CA SER A 37 -4.42 -3.33 3.10
C SER A 37 -3.28 -2.72 2.31
N ILE A 38 -2.07 -3.21 2.61
CA ILE A 38 -0.87 -2.83 1.87
C ILE A 38 -0.68 -3.86 0.77
N THR A 39 -0.66 -3.41 -0.46
CA THR A 39 -0.52 -4.30 -1.61
C THR A 39 0.92 -4.44 -2.07
N ALA A 40 1.74 -3.43 -1.83
CA ALA A 40 3.16 -3.49 -2.20
C ALA A 40 3.95 -2.46 -1.43
N VAL A 41 5.23 -2.75 -1.22
CA VAL A 41 6.18 -1.85 -0.62
C VAL A 41 7.44 -1.86 -1.49
N GLU A 42 7.93 -0.68 -1.82
CA GLU A 42 9.14 -0.52 -2.61
C GLU A 42 10.09 0.43 -1.89
N VAL A 43 11.03 -0.14 -1.17
CA VAL A 43 12.07 0.65 -0.52
C VAL A 43 13.15 0.93 -1.56
N ALA A 44 13.56 2.20 -1.67
CA ALA A 44 14.60 2.57 -2.61
C ALA A 44 15.93 1.91 -2.24
N PRO A 45 16.81 1.66 -3.21
CA PRO A 45 18.09 1.00 -2.92
C PRO A 45 18.95 1.73 -1.89
N ASP A 46 18.83 3.06 -1.79
CA ASP A 46 19.58 3.85 -0.81
C ASP A 46 18.90 3.89 0.55
N LEU A 47 17.75 3.25 0.69
CA LEU A 47 16.94 3.18 1.91
C LEU A 47 16.44 4.53 2.42
N LYS A 48 16.43 5.54 1.58
CA LYS A 48 15.99 6.88 1.99
C LYS A 48 14.50 7.09 1.86
N THR A 49 13.89 6.41 0.92
CA THR A 49 12.45 6.55 0.67
C THR A 49 11.82 5.20 0.45
N ALA A 50 10.52 5.12 0.70
CA ALA A 50 9.74 3.92 0.42
C ALA A 50 8.39 4.31 -0.14
N LYS A 51 7.98 3.64 -1.18
CA LYS A 51 6.64 3.80 -1.75
C LYS A 51 5.75 2.69 -1.22
N ILE A 52 4.63 3.09 -0.64
CA ILE A 52 3.70 2.15 -0.01
C ILE A 52 2.40 2.21 -0.79
N TYR A 53 2.01 1.11 -1.40
CA TYR A 53 0.77 1.03 -2.17
C TYR A 53 -0.31 0.38 -1.33
N ILE A 54 -1.46 1.01 -1.29
CA ILE A 54 -2.57 0.55 -0.46
C ILE A 54 -3.85 0.43 -1.26
N SER A 55 -4.73 -0.43 -0.78
CA SER A 55 -6.09 -0.52 -1.28
C SER A 55 -7.04 -0.63 -0.09
N THR A 56 -8.32 -0.38 -0.34
CA THR A 56 -9.32 -0.51 0.70
C THR A 56 -10.58 -1.11 0.10
N PHE A 57 -11.25 -1.94 0.89
CA PHE A 57 -12.55 -2.48 0.52
C PHE A 57 -13.69 -1.82 1.27
N ASP A 58 -13.36 -0.79 2.06
CA ASP A 58 -14.37 -0.06 2.81
C ASP A 58 -15.09 0.91 1.88
N LYS A 59 -16.41 0.76 1.78
CA LYS A 59 -17.21 1.62 0.92
C LYS A 59 -17.56 2.95 1.54
N LYS A 60 -17.24 3.13 2.81
CA LYS A 60 -17.54 4.37 3.53
C LYS A 60 -16.50 5.45 3.27
N THR A 61 -15.33 5.07 2.81
CA THR A 61 -14.27 6.02 2.50
C THR A 61 -13.74 5.74 1.11
N THR A 62 -13.17 6.76 0.49
CA THR A 62 -12.50 6.55 -0.79
C THR A 62 -11.04 6.21 -0.53
N ILE A 63 -10.42 5.55 -1.50
CA ILE A 63 -9.00 5.25 -1.41
C ILE A 63 -8.16 6.54 -1.32
N GLU A 64 -8.61 7.59 -1.98
CA GLU A 64 -7.92 8.88 -1.94
C GLU A 64 -7.94 9.47 -0.53
N GLU A 65 -9.06 9.35 0.16
CA GLU A 65 -9.16 9.81 1.55
C GLU A 65 -8.22 9.02 2.46
N THR A 66 -8.18 7.72 2.26
CA THR A 66 -7.31 6.85 3.04
C THR A 66 -5.84 7.18 2.78
N VAL A 67 -5.46 7.37 1.52
CA VAL A 67 -4.10 7.74 1.16
C VAL A 67 -3.72 9.08 1.80
N ALA A 68 -4.62 10.07 1.75
CA ALA A 68 -4.36 11.37 2.35
C ALA A 68 -4.15 11.24 3.84
N ALA A 69 -4.97 10.43 4.51
CA ALA A 69 -4.85 10.23 5.95
C ALA A 69 -3.51 9.57 6.30
N LEU A 70 -3.11 8.58 5.54
CA LEU A 70 -1.85 7.89 5.79
C LEU A 70 -0.65 8.80 5.54
N ASN A 71 -0.71 9.62 4.49
CA ASN A 71 0.37 10.56 4.22
C ASN A 71 0.46 11.63 5.32
N ASN A 72 -0.68 12.06 5.87
CA ASN A 72 -0.68 12.98 6.99
C ASN A 72 -0.06 12.35 8.24
N ALA A 73 -0.20 11.06 8.40
CA ALA A 73 0.35 10.33 9.54
C ALA A 73 1.72 9.72 9.24
N ALA A 74 2.32 10.03 8.08
CA ALA A 74 3.54 9.37 7.65
C ALA A 74 4.70 9.53 8.64
N GLY A 75 4.83 10.69 9.26
CA GLY A 75 5.88 10.91 10.25
C GLY A 75 5.72 10.03 11.47
N PHE A 76 4.50 9.93 11.97
CA PHE A 76 4.18 9.06 13.09
C PHE A 76 4.42 7.59 12.73
N ILE A 77 3.98 7.19 11.55
CA ILE A 77 4.13 5.80 11.09
C ILE A 77 5.61 5.47 10.91
N ARG A 78 6.38 6.41 10.37
CA ARG A 78 7.82 6.23 10.20
C ARG A 78 8.51 6.02 11.55
N HIS A 79 8.12 6.80 12.54
CA HIS A 79 8.68 6.67 13.88
C HIS A 79 8.37 5.29 14.47
N ALA A 80 7.13 4.85 14.34
CA ALA A 80 6.73 3.54 14.81
C ALA A 80 7.50 2.43 14.08
N LEU A 81 7.71 2.61 12.77
CA LEU A 81 8.46 1.66 11.97
C LEU A 81 9.90 1.55 12.44
N SER A 82 10.50 2.68 12.81
CA SER A 82 11.88 2.67 13.28
C SER A 82 12.10 1.83 14.53
N SER A 83 11.04 1.69 15.33
CA SER A 83 11.09 0.85 16.52
C SER A 83 10.77 -0.61 16.23
N ALA A 84 10.07 -0.87 15.14
CA ALA A 84 9.57 -2.20 14.82
C ALA A 84 10.51 -3.01 13.94
N VAL A 85 11.30 -2.34 13.12
CA VAL A 85 12.17 -3.00 12.14
C VAL A 85 13.58 -2.47 12.29
N ASP A 86 14.52 -3.40 12.42
CA ASP A 86 15.94 -3.07 12.54
C ASP A 86 16.54 -2.93 11.14
N ILE A 87 16.51 -1.73 10.60
CA ILE A 87 17.13 -1.42 9.34
C ILE A 87 18.02 -0.20 9.53
N ARG A 88 19.02 -0.10 8.68
CA ARG A 88 20.05 0.92 8.79
C ARG A 88 19.48 2.33 8.88
N ASN A 89 18.59 2.63 7.96
CA ASN A 89 17.88 3.90 7.95
C ASN A 89 16.41 3.60 7.79
N THR A 90 15.57 4.30 8.57
CA THR A 90 14.14 4.19 8.37
C THR A 90 13.76 5.13 7.23
N PRO A 91 13.22 4.60 6.15
CA PRO A 91 12.92 5.43 4.98
C PRO A 91 11.78 6.39 5.23
N GLU A 92 11.79 7.48 4.49
CA GLU A 92 10.66 8.39 4.45
C GLU A 92 9.54 7.68 3.68
N LEU A 93 8.33 7.69 4.26
CA LEU A 93 7.21 6.93 3.70
C LEU A 93 6.33 7.82 2.86
N LYS A 94 5.88 7.29 1.73
CA LYS A 94 4.91 7.94 0.90
C LYS A 94 3.88 6.92 0.44
N PHE A 95 2.62 7.21 0.66
CA PHE A 95 1.53 6.29 0.39
C PHE A 95 0.84 6.64 -0.92
N TYR A 96 0.49 5.60 -1.67
CA TYR A 96 -0.16 5.73 -2.97
C TYR A 96 -1.33 4.77 -3.05
N ALA A 97 -2.34 5.16 -3.80
CA ALA A 97 -3.45 4.26 -4.07
C ALA A 97 -3.02 3.21 -5.08
N ASP A 98 -3.36 1.96 -4.78
CA ASP A 98 -3.15 0.88 -5.73
C ASP A 98 -4.50 0.50 -6.32
N HIS A 99 -4.71 0.84 -7.56
CA HIS A 99 -5.96 0.57 -8.28
C HIS A 99 -5.91 -0.73 -9.07
N SER A 100 -4.86 -1.52 -8.89
CA SER A 100 -4.71 -2.73 -9.71
C SER A 100 -5.85 -3.72 -9.53
N ILE A 101 -6.38 -3.85 -8.32
CA ILE A 101 -7.50 -4.75 -8.07
C ILE A 101 -8.77 -4.23 -8.76
N GLU A 102 -9.05 -2.93 -8.60
CA GLU A 102 -10.19 -2.31 -9.26
C GLU A 102 -10.05 -2.39 -10.77
N TYR A 103 -8.86 -2.12 -11.26
CA TYR A 103 -8.60 -2.18 -12.68
C TYR A 103 -8.80 -3.60 -13.20
N GLY A 104 -8.34 -4.60 -12.45
CA GLY A 104 -8.52 -6.00 -12.81
C GLY A 104 -9.99 -6.39 -12.88
N ILE A 105 -10.77 -5.96 -11.90
CA ILE A 105 -12.20 -6.22 -11.87
C ILE A 105 -12.88 -5.55 -13.07
N ASN A 106 -12.55 -4.29 -13.33
CA ASN A 106 -13.13 -3.56 -14.44
C ASN A 106 -12.74 -4.18 -15.78
N MET A 107 -11.51 -4.63 -15.91
CA MET A 107 -11.06 -5.29 -17.13
C MET A 107 -11.79 -6.59 -17.35
N SER A 108 -12.00 -7.37 -16.30
CA SER A 108 -12.75 -8.62 -16.40
C SER A 108 -14.18 -8.38 -16.84
N ALA A 109 -14.84 -7.40 -16.23
CA ALA A 109 -16.22 -7.05 -16.59
C ALA A 109 -16.27 -6.58 -18.04
N LYS A 110 -15.29 -5.79 -18.46
CA LYS A 110 -15.25 -5.28 -19.80
C LYS A 110 -15.01 -6.39 -20.82
N ILE A 111 -14.16 -7.33 -20.48
CA ILE A 111 -13.91 -8.47 -21.35
C ILE A 111 -15.18 -9.31 -21.49
N ASP A 112 -15.87 -9.57 -20.39
CA ASP A 112 -17.13 -10.31 -20.43
C ASP A 112 -18.15 -9.62 -21.31
N GLU A 113 -18.24 -8.30 -21.17
CA GLU A 113 -19.16 -7.49 -21.95
C GLU A 113 -18.82 -7.59 -23.43
N VAL A 114 -17.56 -7.49 -23.78
CA VAL A 114 -17.10 -7.61 -25.16
C VAL A 114 -17.39 -9.00 -25.70
N LEU A 115 -17.12 -10.02 -24.92
CA LEU A 115 -17.38 -11.40 -25.35
C LEU A 115 -18.86 -11.64 -25.57
N LYS A 116 -19.70 -11.12 -24.70
CA LYS A 116 -21.15 -11.25 -24.85
C LYS A 116 -21.62 -10.49 -26.07
N GLY A 117 -21.10 -9.30 -26.29
CA GLY A 117 -21.47 -8.46 -27.41
C GLY A 117 -21.05 -9.04 -28.74
N HIS A 118 -19.92 -9.74 -28.75
CA HIS A 118 -19.38 -10.31 -30.00
C HIS A 118 -19.80 -11.77 -30.20
N GLY A 119 -20.08 -12.44 -29.14
CA GLY A 119 -20.49 -13.82 -29.23
C GLY A 119 -21.94 -14.00 -29.65
N GLU A 120 -22.65 -12.92 -29.65
CA GLU A 120 -24.07 -12.93 -29.98
C GLU A 120 -24.33 -12.84 -31.45
#